data_d686d2b0e6a9507c61f9738a206b6bc4
#
_entry.id   d686d2b0e6a9507c61f9738a206b6bc4
#
_cell.length_a   1.000
_cell.length_b   1.000
_cell.length_c   1.000
_cell.angle_alpha   90.00
_cell.angle_beta   90.00
_cell.angle_gamma   90.00
#
_symmetry.space_group_name_H-M   'P 1'
#
loop_
_entity.id
_entity.type
_entity.pdbx_description
1 polymer ?
#
loop_
_entity_poly.entity_id
_entity_poly.type
_entity_poly.pdbx_seq_one_letter_code
_entity_poly.pdbx_strand_id
1 'polypeptide(L)'
;MDNNDNYKLSGTLLVNCSGSACRSVIQQSEKMEAVTFVFRVEKKSKEDPDVIIDVSGSKDQIEQVESSIRKIGGVRSVSHEIGSSLLY
;
A
#
# COMPACT_ATOMS: atom_id res chain seq x y z
N MET A 1 -7.80 26.75 -8.43
CA MET A 1 -7.40 26.00 -8.34
C MET A 1 -7.39 25.45 -7.24
N ASP A 2 -7.43 24.52 -7.08
CA ASP A 2 -7.61 23.92 -6.14
C ASP A 2 -6.46 23.45 -5.56
N ASN A 3 -6.25 23.65 -4.42
CA ASN A 3 -5.11 23.24 -3.79
C ASN A 3 -5.09 21.85 -3.47
N ASN A 4 -6.13 21.15 -3.64
CA ASN A 4 -6.14 19.78 -3.32
C ASN A 4 -5.17 19.01 -4.11
N ASP A 5 -4.84 19.47 -5.28
CA ASP A 5 -3.91 18.77 -6.08
C ASP A 5 -2.52 18.78 -5.51
N ASN A 6 -2.25 19.68 -4.62
CA ASN A 6 -0.95 19.77 -4.02
C ASN A 6 -0.83 18.99 -2.75
N TYR A 7 -1.95 18.47 -2.23
CA TYR A 7 -1.84 17.71 -1.06
C TYR A 7 -1.36 16.36 -1.38
N LYS A 8 -0.27 15.97 -0.79
CA LYS A 8 0.19 14.61 -0.86
C LYS A 8 0.08 13.99 0.48
N LEU A 9 -0.53 12.85 0.51
CA LEU A 9 -0.60 12.06 1.72
C LEU A 9 0.43 10.96 1.59
N SER A 10 0.90 10.47 2.70
CA SER A 10 1.69 9.28 2.68
C SER A 10 1.07 8.32 3.65
N GLY A 11 1.18 7.06 3.35
CA GLY A 11 0.61 6.03 4.18
C GLY A 11 1.36 4.75 4.00
N THR A 12 1.01 3.80 4.82
CA THR A 12 1.65 2.50 4.79
C THR A 12 0.57 1.45 4.75
N LEU A 13 0.67 0.55 3.80
CA LEU A 13 -0.24 -0.56 3.69
C LEU A 13 0.47 -1.81 4.20
N LEU A 14 -0.16 -2.49 5.13
CA LEU A 14 0.37 -3.73 5.70
C LEU A 14 -0.46 -4.86 5.12
N VAL A 15 0.17 -5.70 4.33
CA VAL A 15 -0.53 -6.70 3.55
C VAL A 15 -0.20 -8.09 4.06
N ASN A 16 -1.23 -8.86 4.40
CA ASN A 16 -1.06 -10.26 4.73
C ASN A 16 -1.55 -11.07 3.54
N CYS A 17 -0.68 -11.90 3.00
CA CYS A 17 -1.00 -12.65 1.81
C CYS A 17 -0.22 -13.96 1.79
N SER A 18 -0.68 -14.89 0.97
CA SER A 18 0.06 -16.13 0.79
C SER A 18 1.34 -15.85 0.02
N GLY A 19 2.27 -16.78 0.12
CA GLY A 19 3.58 -16.57 -0.51
C GLY A 19 3.48 -16.30 -2.00
N SER A 20 2.62 -17.02 -2.70
CA SER A 20 2.49 -16.81 -4.12
C SER A 20 1.81 -15.47 -4.44
N ALA A 21 0.95 -15.00 -3.56
CA ALA A 21 0.29 -13.73 -3.79
C ALA A 21 1.23 -12.56 -3.59
N CYS A 22 2.30 -12.72 -2.82
CA CYS A 22 3.22 -11.61 -2.59
C CYS A 22 3.79 -11.07 -3.89
N ARG A 23 4.11 -11.95 -4.83
CA ARG A 23 4.64 -11.50 -6.11
C ARG A 23 3.60 -10.66 -6.86
N SER A 24 2.34 -11.10 -6.84
CA SER A 24 1.29 -10.36 -7.50
C SER A 24 1.06 -9.01 -6.85
N VAL A 25 1.15 -8.95 -5.54
CA VAL A 25 1.00 -7.69 -4.82
C VAL A 25 2.10 -6.73 -5.24
N ILE A 26 3.33 -7.19 -5.31
CA ILE A 26 4.45 -6.33 -5.67
C ILE A 26 4.28 -5.84 -7.11
N GLN A 27 3.91 -6.75 -8.01
CA GLN A 27 3.75 -6.37 -9.41
C GLN A 27 2.61 -5.37 -9.60
N GLN A 28 1.52 -5.57 -8.88
CA GLN A 28 0.39 -4.66 -9.00
C GLN A 28 0.75 -3.28 -8.47
N SER A 29 1.50 -3.24 -7.37
CA SER A 29 1.88 -1.97 -6.79
C SER A 29 2.73 -1.15 -7.75
N GLU A 30 3.58 -1.81 -8.50
CA GLU A 30 4.46 -1.11 -9.42
C GLU A 30 3.72 -0.52 -10.60
N LYS A 31 2.50 -0.98 -10.86
CA LYS A 31 1.73 -0.47 -11.98
C LYS A 31 0.84 0.70 -11.61
N MET A 32 0.78 1.05 -10.34
CA MET A 32 -0.15 2.09 -9.91
C MET A 32 0.44 3.46 -10.15
N GLU A 33 -0.46 4.44 -10.25
CA GLU A 33 -0.01 5.81 -10.48
C GLU A 33 0.58 6.44 -9.24
N ALA A 34 0.17 6.00 -8.08
CA ALA A 34 0.75 6.53 -6.84
C ALA A 34 2.21 6.08 -6.76
N VAL A 35 3.00 6.86 -6.06
CA VAL A 35 4.38 6.48 -5.82
C VAL A 35 4.40 5.43 -4.74
N THR A 36 4.95 4.28 -5.02
CA THR A 36 4.97 3.20 -4.05
C THR A 36 6.38 2.68 -3.86
N PHE A 37 6.67 2.29 -2.64
CA PHE A 37 7.87 1.54 -2.32
C PHE A 37 7.40 0.28 -1.64
N VAL A 38 7.83 -0.86 -2.13
CA VAL A 38 7.32 -2.15 -1.68
C VAL A 38 8.44 -2.91 -1.02
N PHE A 39 8.17 -3.41 0.18
CA PHE A 39 9.16 -4.15 0.94
C PHE A 39 8.59 -5.49 1.34
N ARG A 40 9.35 -6.54 1.14
CA ARG A 40 8.97 -7.83 1.71
C ARG A 40 9.47 -7.88 3.13
N VAL A 41 8.67 -8.43 4.01
CA VAL A 41 8.96 -8.45 5.42
C VAL A 41 9.47 -9.81 5.83
N GLU A 42 10.56 -9.82 6.60
CA GLU A 42 11.01 -11.05 7.19
C GLU A 42 10.22 -11.22 8.45
N LYS A 43 9.26 -12.11 8.44
CA LYS A 43 8.31 -12.21 9.52
C LYS A 43 8.94 -12.88 10.73
N LYS A 44 8.65 -12.35 11.90
CA LYS A 44 9.04 -12.95 13.14
C LYS A 44 7.85 -13.56 13.86
N SER A 45 6.64 -13.22 13.45
CA SER A 45 5.46 -13.83 14.01
C SER A 45 4.40 -13.92 12.93
N LYS A 46 3.37 -14.73 13.17
CA LYS A 46 2.33 -14.89 12.20
C LYS A 46 1.52 -13.62 12.01
N GLU A 47 1.58 -12.73 12.98
CA GLU A 47 0.79 -11.52 12.88
C GLU A 47 1.50 -10.45 12.08
N ASP A 48 2.77 -10.63 11.82
CA ASP A 48 3.49 -9.64 11.02
C ASP A 48 2.96 -9.65 9.59
N PRO A 49 3.00 -8.51 8.92
CA PRO A 49 2.59 -8.49 7.52
C PRO A 49 3.60 -9.19 6.65
N ASP A 50 3.16 -9.62 5.49
CA ASP A 50 4.06 -10.26 4.53
C ASP A 50 4.70 -9.21 3.61
N VAL A 51 3.99 -8.16 3.33
CA VAL A 51 4.47 -7.09 2.45
C VAL A 51 4.06 -5.76 3.05
N ILE A 52 4.95 -4.80 3.00
CA ILE A 52 4.67 -3.44 3.41
C ILE A 52 4.81 -2.56 2.18
N ILE A 53 3.83 -1.71 1.94
CA ILE A 53 3.85 -0.80 0.82
C ILE A 53 3.75 0.62 1.35
N ASP A 54 4.79 1.38 1.17
CA ASP A 54 4.74 2.80 1.46
C ASP A 54 4.20 3.48 0.23
N VAL A 55 3.15 4.26 0.37
CA VAL A 55 2.49 4.84 -0.77
C VAL A 55 2.33 6.33 -0.54
N SER A 56 2.52 7.11 -1.58
CA SER A 56 2.34 8.55 -1.55
C SER A 56 1.50 8.97 -2.72
N GLY A 57 0.63 9.93 -2.51
CA GLY A 57 -0.19 10.44 -3.58
C GLY A 57 -1.43 11.08 -3.00
N SER A 58 -2.42 11.29 -3.84
CA SER A 58 -3.68 11.83 -3.37
C SER A 58 -4.44 10.75 -2.63
N LYS A 59 -5.44 11.15 -1.88
CA LYS A 59 -6.25 10.19 -1.15
C LYS A 59 -6.85 9.16 -2.11
N ASP A 60 -7.34 9.61 -3.26
CA ASP A 60 -7.94 8.69 -4.21
C ASP A 60 -6.93 7.71 -4.76
N GLN A 61 -5.72 8.17 -5.01
CA GLN A 61 -4.68 7.28 -5.52
C GLN A 61 -4.32 6.23 -4.50
N ILE A 62 -4.24 6.61 -3.24
CA ILE A 62 -3.91 5.65 -2.19
C ILE A 62 -5.03 4.63 -2.05
N GLU A 63 -6.29 5.08 -2.12
CA GLU A 63 -7.40 4.16 -2.02
C GLU A 63 -7.45 3.22 -3.20
N GLN A 64 -7.04 3.67 -4.38
CA GLN A 64 -6.98 2.79 -5.53
C GLN A 64 -5.94 1.71 -5.35
N VAL A 65 -4.80 2.06 -4.78
CA VAL A 65 -3.78 1.06 -4.50
C VAL A 65 -4.33 0.02 -3.54
N GLU A 66 -4.95 0.46 -2.46
CA GLU A 66 -5.49 -0.46 -1.47
C GLU A 66 -6.55 -1.36 -2.10
N SER A 67 -7.48 -0.80 -2.87
CA SER A 67 -8.51 -1.59 -3.49
C SER A 67 -7.95 -2.61 -4.45
N SER A 68 -6.98 -2.21 -5.24
CA SER A 68 -6.39 -3.11 -6.19
C SER A 68 -5.68 -4.27 -5.51
N ILE A 69 -5.00 -3.99 -4.41
CA ILE A 69 -4.31 -5.03 -3.68
C ILE A 69 -5.30 -6.00 -3.04
N ARG A 70 -6.39 -5.47 -2.51
CA ARG A 70 -7.39 -6.33 -1.87
C ARG A 70 -8.03 -7.32 -2.84
N LYS A 71 -8.03 -7.00 -4.13
CA LYS A 71 -8.66 -7.86 -5.12
C LYS A 71 -7.78 -9.01 -5.56
N ILE A 72 -6.53 -9.01 -5.17
CA ILE A 72 -5.61 -10.06 -5.59
C ILE A 72 -5.92 -11.34 -4.80
N GLY A 73 -6.05 -12.44 -5.52
CA GLY A 73 -6.29 -13.71 -4.86
C GLY A 73 -5.11 -14.08 -3.99
N GLY A 74 -5.39 -14.55 -2.80
CA GLY A 74 -4.35 -14.89 -1.84
C GLY A 74 -4.05 -13.79 -0.85
N VAL A 75 -4.59 -12.59 -1.05
CA VAL A 75 -4.45 -11.51 -0.08
C VAL A 75 -5.52 -11.70 0.97
N ARG A 76 -5.09 -11.85 2.22
CA ARG A 76 -6.02 -12.11 3.31
C ARG A 76 -6.50 -10.83 3.97
N SER A 77 -5.64 -9.85 4.08
CA SER A 77 -6.04 -8.59 4.69
C SER A 77 -5.06 -7.49 4.28
N VAL A 78 -5.59 -6.29 4.26
CA VAL A 78 -4.78 -5.09 4.03
C VAL A 78 -5.21 -4.09 5.09
N SER A 79 -4.25 -3.69 5.90
CA SER A 79 -4.48 -2.62 6.87
C SER A 79 -3.71 -1.42 6.41
N HIS A 80 -4.22 -0.23 6.65
CA HIS A 80 -3.41 0.90 6.28
C HIS A 80 -3.41 1.94 7.36
N GLU A 81 -2.29 2.64 7.42
CA GLU A 81 -2.11 3.74 8.31
C GLU A 81 -1.76 4.93 7.45
N ILE A 82 -2.62 5.90 7.39
CA ILE A 82 -2.37 7.10 6.62
C ILE A 82 -1.90 8.17 7.57
N GLY A 83 -0.70 8.61 7.36
CA GLY A 83 -0.18 9.69 8.14
C GLY A 83 -0.42 10.94 7.42
N SER A 84 -0.61 11.96 8.18
CA SER A 84 -0.80 13.15 7.52
C SER A 84 0.44 13.85 7.52
N SER A 85 1.28 13.31 7.03
CA SER A 85 2.40 13.85 7.13
C SER A 85 2.77 15.02 6.63
N LEU A 86 2.10 15.47 6.19
CA LEU A 86 2.39 16.44 5.53
C LEU A 86 2.73 17.45 6.19
N LEU A 87 2.73 17.58 6.95
CA LEU A 87 2.88 18.50 7.55
C LEU A 87 3.98 19.15 7.57
N TYR A 88 4.61 19.21 7.17
CA TYR A 88 5.60 19.95 7.18
C TYR A 88 6.06 20.07 6.07
#